data_37ceefa465aa90d11bb52b651a82ac5e
#
_entry.id   37ceefa465aa90d11bb52b651a82ac5e
#
_cell.length_a   1.000
_cell.length_b   1.000
_cell.length_c   1.000
_cell.angle_alpha   90.00
_cell.angle_beta   90.00
_cell.angle_gamma   90.00
#
_symmetry.space_group_name_H-M   'P 1'
#
loop_
_entity.id
_entity.type
_entity.pdbx_description
1 polymer ?
#
loop_
_entity_poly.entity_id
_entity_poly.type
_entity_poly.pdbx_seq_one_letter_code
_entity_poly.pdbx_strand_id
1 'polypeptide(L)'
;MILNAALRVFSQTGFAEAKMDQVAAAADLSKAALYLYFPSKDALLQSLLQQYSLLPELPGMVASLRDTPPTLGIPTLIAEAWRRLRERKELARVIVREIQSNPERAKLFSEQVGLPAYQSVAGYLDHWMKRGLLRHQDALVAAQCLLGMLWFFLLTQELMGGKELHPLSDDTIVATVARMFLDGAAIDKKRSQPRTGSGCGRPQGA
;
A
#
# COMPACT_ATOMS: atom_id res chain seq x y z
N MET A 1 1.78 -16.64 17.79
CA MET A 1 1.43 -16.31 19.18
C MET A 1 2.20 -15.06 19.67
N ILE A 2 3.52 -15.07 19.74
CA ILE A 2 4.34 -13.93 20.25
C ILE A 2 4.08 -12.63 19.48
N LEU A 3 4.10 -12.65 18.14
CA LEU A 3 3.89 -11.44 17.35
C LEU A 3 2.50 -10.82 17.52
N ASN A 4 1.45 -11.63 17.71
CA ASN A 4 0.12 -11.12 18.04
C ASN A 4 0.08 -10.43 19.40
N ALA A 5 0.79 -10.96 20.40
CA ALA A 5 0.93 -10.34 21.69
C ALA A 5 1.72 -9.02 21.61
N ALA A 6 2.83 -9.02 20.88
CA ALA A 6 3.62 -7.82 20.61
C ALA A 6 2.80 -6.73 19.91
N LEU A 7 2.05 -7.10 18.87
CA LEU A 7 1.18 -6.16 18.17
C LEU A 7 0.13 -5.52 19.10
N ARG A 8 -0.52 -6.31 19.94
CA ARG A 8 -1.47 -5.80 20.94
C ARG A 8 -0.81 -4.82 21.92
N VAL A 9 0.33 -5.20 22.48
CA VAL A 9 1.05 -4.33 23.43
C VAL A 9 1.49 -3.04 22.74
N PHE A 10 2.10 -3.12 21.56
CA PHE A 10 2.58 -1.94 20.83
C PHE A 10 1.45 -1.01 20.37
N SER A 11 0.31 -1.56 19.95
CA SER A 11 -0.83 -0.73 19.53
C SER A 11 -1.50 -0.01 20.71
N GLN A 12 -1.49 -0.61 21.91
CA GLN A 12 -2.10 -0.05 23.10
C GLN A 12 -1.21 0.97 23.80
N THR A 13 0.03 0.58 24.11
CA THR A 13 0.96 1.42 24.89
C THR A 13 1.86 2.31 24.07
N GLY A 14 1.96 2.07 22.77
CA GLY A 14 3.01 2.62 21.90
C GLY A 14 4.29 1.79 22.01
N PHE A 15 5.07 1.77 20.93
CA PHE A 15 6.32 1.00 20.88
C PHE A 15 7.38 1.52 21.87
N ALA A 16 7.50 2.84 22.01
CA ALA A 16 8.51 3.45 22.90
C ALA A 16 8.33 2.98 24.34
N GLU A 17 7.10 3.07 24.87
CA GLU A 17 6.76 2.75 26.25
C GLU A 17 6.59 1.25 26.52
N ALA A 18 6.37 0.44 25.48
CA ALA A 18 6.19 -0.99 25.60
C ALA A 18 7.46 -1.67 26.16
N LYS A 19 7.26 -2.62 27.07
CA LYS A 19 8.33 -3.43 27.69
C LYS A 19 8.25 -4.88 27.22
N MET A 20 9.39 -5.55 27.08
CA MET A 20 9.46 -6.97 26.73
C MET A 20 8.70 -7.85 27.72
N ASP A 21 8.68 -7.47 28.99
CA ASP A 21 7.96 -8.20 30.05
C ASP A 21 6.44 -8.18 29.83
N GLN A 22 5.89 -7.07 29.30
CA GLN A 22 4.47 -6.97 28.95
C GLN A 22 4.15 -7.87 27.76
N VAL A 23 5.05 -7.94 26.77
CA VAL A 23 4.88 -8.84 25.63
C VAL A 23 4.98 -10.30 26.06
N ALA A 24 5.92 -10.66 26.94
CA ALA A 24 6.04 -12.00 27.50
C ALA A 24 4.76 -12.43 28.23
N ALA A 25 4.27 -11.59 29.13
CA ALA A 25 3.02 -11.82 29.86
C ALA A 25 1.81 -11.96 28.91
N ALA A 26 1.72 -11.09 27.89
CA ALA A 26 0.64 -11.14 26.89
C ALA A 26 0.72 -12.36 25.95
N ALA A 27 1.88 -12.99 25.85
CA ALA A 27 2.13 -14.21 25.07
C ALA A 27 2.10 -15.48 25.91
N ASP A 28 1.83 -15.37 27.21
CA ASP A 28 1.88 -16.48 28.18
C ASP A 28 3.25 -17.17 28.21
N LEU A 29 4.32 -16.37 28.20
CA LEU A 29 5.70 -16.81 28.22
C LEU A 29 6.48 -16.19 29.37
N SER A 30 7.52 -16.90 29.85
CA SER A 30 8.51 -16.27 30.71
C SER A 30 9.33 -15.24 29.91
N LYS A 31 9.87 -14.23 30.60
CA LYS A 31 10.79 -13.26 30.00
C LYS A 31 11.97 -13.94 29.30
N ALA A 32 12.58 -14.95 29.96
CA ALA A 32 13.70 -15.70 29.40
C ALA A 32 13.30 -16.42 28.10
N ALA A 33 12.12 -17.04 28.07
CA ALA A 33 11.62 -17.70 26.87
C ALA A 33 11.40 -16.72 25.72
N LEU A 34 10.87 -15.54 25.99
CA LEU A 34 10.69 -14.50 24.95
C LEU A 34 12.05 -14.05 24.34
N TYR A 35 13.06 -13.85 25.18
CA TYR A 35 14.38 -13.41 24.72
C TYR A 35 15.13 -14.45 23.91
N LEU A 36 14.78 -15.76 24.03
CA LEU A 36 15.31 -16.81 23.14
C LEU A 36 14.85 -16.64 21.69
N TYR A 37 13.64 -16.10 21.48
CA TYR A 37 13.07 -15.90 20.14
C TYR A 37 13.37 -14.50 19.60
N PHE A 38 13.30 -13.48 20.46
CA PHE A 38 13.43 -12.07 20.07
C PHE A 38 14.33 -11.33 21.06
N PRO A 39 15.56 -10.99 20.66
CA PRO A 39 16.54 -10.37 21.56
C PRO A 39 16.17 -8.92 21.95
N SER A 40 15.26 -8.27 21.23
CA SER A 40 14.86 -6.88 21.47
C SER A 40 13.45 -6.55 20.97
N LYS A 41 12.93 -5.40 21.41
CA LYS A 41 11.69 -4.85 20.85
C LYS A 41 11.80 -4.56 19.34
N ASP A 42 12.98 -4.09 18.90
CA ASP A 42 13.20 -3.79 17.48
C ASP A 42 13.16 -5.08 16.63
N ALA A 43 13.70 -6.20 17.14
CA ALA A 43 13.57 -7.50 16.47
C ALA A 43 12.11 -7.96 16.35
N LEU A 44 11.28 -7.72 17.39
CA LEU A 44 9.84 -7.97 17.33
C LEU A 44 9.14 -7.07 16.30
N LEU A 45 9.45 -5.77 16.29
CA LEU A 45 8.86 -4.83 15.32
C LEU A 45 9.25 -5.21 13.89
N GLN A 46 10.51 -5.53 13.66
CA GLN A 46 10.99 -5.97 12.35
C GLN A 46 10.26 -7.22 11.87
N SER A 47 10.08 -8.22 12.74
CA SER A 47 9.34 -9.43 12.42
C SER A 47 7.84 -9.16 12.18
N LEU A 48 7.25 -8.22 12.93
CA LEU A 48 5.89 -7.74 12.66
C LEU A 48 5.77 -7.12 11.27
N LEU A 49 6.69 -6.23 10.90
CA LEU A 49 6.72 -5.61 9.58
C LEU A 49 6.86 -6.64 8.46
N GLN A 50 7.74 -7.62 8.64
CA GLN A 50 8.00 -8.65 7.64
C GLN A 50 6.85 -9.66 7.50
N GLN A 51 6.13 -10.01 8.57
CA GLN A 51 5.13 -11.08 8.55
C GLN A 51 3.69 -10.57 8.48
N TYR A 52 3.42 -9.39 9.04
CA TYR A 52 2.07 -8.83 9.18
C TYR A 52 1.80 -7.64 8.26
N SER A 53 2.80 -7.14 7.52
CA SER A 53 2.53 -6.17 6.46
C SER A 53 1.87 -6.86 5.25
N LEU A 54 1.46 -6.07 4.26
CA LEU A 54 0.94 -6.60 3.00
C LEU A 54 2.04 -7.27 2.15
N LEU A 55 3.30 -6.96 2.42
CA LEU A 55 4.45 -7.33 1.60
C LEU A 55 4.57 -8.84 1.31
N PRO A 56 4.43 -9.77 2.29
CA PRO A 56 4.60 -11.20 2.02
C PRO A 56 3.60 -11.77 1.00
N GLU A 57 2.43 -11.17 0.91
CA GLU A 57 1.33 -11.68 0.09
C GLU A 57 1.25 -10.98 -1.27
N LEU A 58 1.78 -9.77 -1.36
CA LEU A 58 1.65 -8.92 -2.53
C LEU A 58 2.22 -9.53 -3.82
N PRO A 59 3.40 -10.20 -3.81
CA PRO A 59 3.91 -10.86 -5.00
C PRO A 59 2.97 -11.97 -5.51
N GLY A 60 2.38 -12.75 -4.61
CA GLY A 60 1.40 -13.79 -4.96
C GLY A 60 0.11 -13.20 -5.54
N MET A 61 -0.39 -12.10 -4.95
CA MET A 61 -1.56 -11.38 -5.48
C MET A 61 -1.29 -10.86 -6.89
N VAL A 62 -0.17 -10.22 -7.10
CA VAL A 62 0.25 -9.69 -8.41
C VAL A 62 0.43 -10.82 -9.44
N ALA A 63 1.08 -11.92 -9.04
CA ALA A 63 1.30 -13.06 -9.92
C ALA A 63 -0.01 -13.73 -10.38
N SER A 64 -0.99 -13.87 -9.48
CA SER A 64 -2.30 -14.43 -9.82
C SER A 64 -3.11 -13.59 -10.81
N LEU A 65 -2.81 -12.29 -10.92
CA LEU A 65 -3.49 -11.34 -11.80
C LEU A 65 -2.69 -11.03 -13.08
N ARG A 66 -1.54 -11.68 -13.29
CA ARG A 66 -0.60 -11.33 -14.37
C ARG A 66 -1.22 -11.41 -15.76
N ASP A 67 -2.12 -12.38 -15.97
CA ASP A 67 -2.78 -12.58 -17.26
C ASP A 67 -4.20 -12.00 -17.30
N THR A 68 -4.64 -11.35 -16.20
CA THR A 68 -5.95 -10.70 -16.12
C THR A 68 -5.83 -9.28 -16.67
N PRO A 69 -6.63 -8.87 -17.66
CA PRO A 69 -6.59 -7.53 -18.21
C PRO A 69 -6.65 -6.44 -17.12
N PRO A 70 -5.93 -5.30 -17.26
CA PRO A 70 -5.83 -4.29 -16.22
C PRO A 70 -7.17 -3.72 -15.77
N THR A 71 -8.17 -3.69 -16.66
CA THR A 71 -9.54 -3.26 -16.35
C THR A 71 -10.24 -4.13 -15.30
N LEU A 72 -9.84 -5.38 -15.16
CA LEU A 72 -10.33 -6.32 -14.14
C LEU A 72 -9.29 -6.57 -13.05
N GLY A 73 -8.03 -6.71 -13.43
CA GLY A 73 -6.94 -7.06 -12.51
C GLY A 73 -6.65 -5.95 -11.50
N ILE A 74 -6.65 -4.68 -11.92
CA ILE A 74 -6.39 -3.54 -11.01
C ILE A 74 -7.49 -3.39 -9.97
N PRO A 75 -8.80 -3.39 -10.31
CA PRO A 75 -9.85 -3.37 -9.28
C PRO A 75 -9.77 -4.54 -8.31
N THR A 76 -9.46 -5.75 -8.80
CA THR A 76 -9.29 -6.94 -7.95
C THR A 76 -8.10 -6.79 -7.00
N LEU A 77 -6.95 -6.30 -7.49
CA LEU A 77 -5.76 -6.02 -6.67
C LEU A 77 -6.07 -4.98 -5.58
N ILE A 78 -6.78 -3.90 -5.94
CA ILE A 78 -7.19 -2.84 -5.02
C ILE A 78 -8.10 -3.39 -3.93
N ALA A 79 -9.13 -4.16 -4.30
CA ALA A 79 -10.09 -4.74 -3.35
C ALA A 79 -9.39 -5.66 -2.34
N GLU A 80 -8.52 -6.53 -2.83
CA GLU A 80 -7.81 -7.48 -2.00
C GLU A 80 -6.76 -6.79 -1.11
N ALA A 81 -6.02 -5.82 -1.64
CA ALA A 81 -5.08 -5.01 -0.86
C ALA A 81 -5.82 -4.20 0.22
N TRP A 82 -6.94 -3.58 -0.11
CA TRP A 82 -7.77 -2.82 0.83
C TRP A 82 -8.27 -3.68 1.98
N ARG A 83 -8.83 -4.84 1.67
CA ARG A 83 -9.30 -5.81 2.67
C ARG A 83 -8.19 -6.18 3.66
N ARG A 84 -7.02 -6.55 3.16
CA ARG A 84 -5.87 -6.93 3.99
C ARG A 84 -5.31 -5.77 4.82
N LEU A 85 -5.23 -4.58 4.26
CA LEU A 85 -4.80 -3.39 4.99
C LEU A 85 -5.72 -3.10 6.17
N ARG A 86 -7.04 -3.20 5.97
CA ARG A 86 -8.01 -3.00 7.06
C ARG A 86 -7.92 -4.07 8.14
N GLU A 87 -7.78 -5.33 7.77
CA GLU A 87 -7.58 -6.42 8.73
C GLU A 87 -6.33 -6.19 9.61
N ARG A 88 -5.36 -5.43 9.10
CA ARG A 88 -4.08 -5.16 9.77
C ARG A 88 -3.94 -3.72 10.25
N LYS A 89 -5.03 -3.02 10.46
CA LYS A 89 -5.03 -1.61 10.88
C LYS A 89 -4.26 -1.33 12.18
N GLU A 90 -4.20 -2.32 13.09
CA GLU A 90 -3.42 -2.17 14.33
C GLU A 90 -1.91 -2.09 14.04
N LEU A 91 -1.39 -2.84 13.07
CA LEU A 91 -0.02 -2.67 12.63
C LEU A 91 0.20 -1.30 11.98
N ALA A 92 -0.75 -0.85 11.14
CA ALA A 92 -0.70 0.48 10.55
C ALA A 92 -0.65 1.59 11.61
N ARG A 93 -1.40 1.44 12.71
CA ARG A 93 -1.38 2.36 13.85
C ARG A 93 0.01 2.43 14.51
N VAL A 94 0.64 1.28 14.73
CA VAL A 94 2.01 1.22 15.26
C VAL A 94 2.99 1.90 14.31
N ILE A 95 2.91 1.58 13.02
CA ILE A 95 3.78 2.16 11.98
C ILE A 95 3.67 3.69 11.96
N VAL A 96 2.44 4.24 11.89
CA VAL A 96 2.22 5.69 11.83
C VAL A 96 2.83 6.40 13.03
N ARG A 97 2.69 5.86 14.23
CA ARG A 97 3.28 6.44 15.44
C ARG A 97 4.82 6.43 15.38
N GLU A 98 5.39 5.31 14.93
CA GLU A 98 6.85 5.14 14.92
C GLU A 98 7.54 5.96 13.83
N ILE A 99 6.97 6.07 12.62
CA ILE A 99 7.55 6.89 11.55
C ILE A 99 7.52 8.39 11.87
N GLN A 100 6.55 8.84 12.68
CA GLN A 100 6.46 10.25 13.10
C GLN A 100 7.48 10.59 14.21
N SER A 101 7.80 9.63 15.07
CA SER A 101 8.64 9.85 16.23
C SER A 101 10.11 9.50 16.02
N ASN A 102 10.43 8.69 15.02
CA ASN A 102 11.78 8.18 14.80
C ASN A 102 12.15 8.08 13.31
N PRO A 103 13.00 8.99 12.79
CA PRO A 103 13.40 8.99 11.37
C PRO A 103 14.12 7.72 10.92
N GLU A 104 14.88 7.05 11.80
CA GLU A 104 15.57 5.80 11.45
C GLU A 104 14.56 4.67 11.23
N ARG A 105 13.51 4.61 12.04
CA ARG A 105 12.41 3.63 11.84
C ARG A 105 11.57 3.96 10.60
N ALA A 106 11.36 5.24 10.31
CA ALA A 106 10.73 5.64 9.05
C ALA A 106 11.52 5.15 7.84
N LYS A 107 12.86 5.29 7.87
CA LYS A 107 13.75 4.79 6.83
C LYS A 107 13.67 3.26 6.74
N LEU A 108 13.77 2.56 7.88
CA LEU A 108 13.67 1.09 7.95
C LEU A 108 12.35 0.58 7.36
N PHE A 109 11.22 1.21 7.70
CA PHE A 109 9.91 0.89 7.13
C PHE A 109 9.90 1.09 5.61
N SER A 110 10.44 2.22 5.14
CA SER A 110 10.52 2.52 3.71
C SER A 110 11.35 1.49 2.94
N GLU A 111 12.48 1.08 3.50
CA GLU A 111 13.39 0.10 2.88
C GLU A 111 12.85 -1.32 2.93
N GLN A 112 12.26 -1.74 4.05
CA GLN A 112 11.87 -3.14 4.25
C GLN A 112 10.44 -3.46 3.81
N VAL A 113 9.55 -2.47 3.77
CA VAL A 113 8.13 -2.66 3.44
C VAL A 113 7.70 -1.81 2.26
N GLY A 114 7.92 -0.50 2.32
CA GLY A 114 7.39 0.43 1.32
C GLY A 114 7.95 0.17 -0.07
N LEU A 115 9.26 0.28 -0.23
CA LEU A 115 9.92 0.12 -1.53
C LEU A 115 9.69 -1.26 -2.15
N PRO A 116 9.84 -2.40 -1.44
CA PRO A 116 9.52 -3.71 -2.01
C PRO A 116 8.05 -3.86 -2.43
N ALA A 117 7.12 -3.28 -1.67
CA ALA A 117 5.71 -3.28 -2.04
C ALA A 117 5.47 -2.49 -3.34
N TYR A 118 6.05 -1.30 -3.46
CA TYR A 118 5.97 -0.50 -4.69
C TYR A 118 6.59 -1.22 -5.88
N GLN A 119 7.75 -1.86 -5.72
CA GLN A 119 8.42 -2.62 -6.77
C GLN A 119 7.57 -3.80 -7.26
N SER A 120 6.90 -4.50 -6.35
CA SER A 120 6.02 -5.62 -6.70
C SER A 120 4.85 -5.15 -7.58
N VAL A 121 4.17 -4.07 -7.20
CA VAL A 121 3.07 -3.50 -7.99
C VAL A 121 3.59 -2.86 -9.28
N ALA A 122 4.74 -2.18 -9.23
CA ALA A 122 5.37 -1.57 -10.41
C ALA A 122 5.65 -2.59 -11.51
N GLY A 123 6.14 -3.78 -11.15
CA GLY A 123 6.37 -4.88 -12.10
C GLY A 123 5.09 -5.33 -12.81
N TYR A 124 3.96 -5.36 -12.10
CA TYR A 124 2.65 -5.66 -12.69
C TYR A 124 2.18 -4.54 -13.63
N LEU A 125 2.30 -3.29 -13.23
CA LEU A 125 1.89 -2.15 -14.05
C LEU A 125 2.77 -2.02 -15.31
N ASP A 126 4.08 -2.17 -15.18
CA ASP A 126 5.04 -2.14 -16.29
C ASP A 126 4.75 -3.23 -17.33
N HIS A 127 4.38 -4.43 -16.89
CA HIS A 127 3.95 -5.51 -17.79
C HIS A 127 2.80 -5.06 -18.71
N TRP A 128 1.80 -4.36 -18.18
CA TRP A 128 0.66 -3.89 -18.96
C TRP A 128 0.97 -2.62 -19.76
N MET A 129 1.87 -1.77 -19.29
CA MET A 129 2.41 -0.64 -20.06
C MET A 129 3.16 -1.12 -21.31
N LYS A 130 4.01 -2.14 -21.18
CA LYS A 130 4.74 -2.75 -22.30
C LYS A 130 3.82 -3.41 -23.33
N ARG A 131 2.66 -3.87 -22.92
CA ARG A 131 1.62 -4.43 -23.80
C ARG A 131 0.70 -3.37 -24.42
N GLY A 132 0.90 -2.09 -24.09
CA GLY A 132 0.10 -0.99 -24.61
C GLY A 132 -1.34 -0.96 -24.07
N LEU A 133 -1.62 -1.59 -22.92
CA LEU A 133 -2.93 -1.58 -22.28
C LEU A 133 -3.03 -0.56 -21.14
N LEU A 134 -1.90 -0.06 -20.68
CA LEU A 134 -1.78 1.10 -19.80
C LEU A 134 -0.89 2.14 -20.44
N ARG A 135 -1.13 3.42 -20.11
CA ARG A 135 -0.28 4.54 -20.53
C ARG A 135 1.14 4.35 -20.00
N HIS A 136 2.14 4.57 -20.87
CA HIS A 136 3.54 4.52 -20.47
C HIS A 136 3.87 5.70 -19.54
N GLN A 137 4.37 5.39 -18.35
CA GLN A 137 4.79 6.33 -17.31
C GLN A 137 5.76 5.62 -16.37
N ASP A 138 6.31 6.33 -15.38
CA ASP A 138 7.12 5.69 -14.35
C ASP A 138 6.27 4.70 -13.53
N ALA A 139 6.59 3.43 -13.67
CA ALA A 139 5.82 2.34 -13.05
C ALA A 139 5.93 2.36 -11.51
N LEU A 140 7.08 2.80 -10.97
CA LEU A 140 7.28 2.90 -9.53
C LEU A 140 6.44 4.02 -8.94
N VAL A 141 6.41 5.18 -9.59
CA VAL A 141 5.56 6.31 -9.19
C VAL A 141 4.08 5.94 -9.30
N ALA A 142 3.68 5.26 -10.38
CA ALA A 142 2.30 4.80 -10.54
C ALA A 142 1.90 3.81 -9.41
N ALA A 143 2.79 2.90 -9.02
CA ALA A 143 2.57 1.98 -7.91
C ALA A 143 2.47 2.71 -6.57
N GLN A 144 3.30 3.73 -6.34
CA GLN A 144 3.21 4.60 -5.16
C GLN A 144 1.88 5.36 -5.10
N CYS A 145 1.42 5.90 -6.23
CA CYS A 145 0.11 6.57 -6.30
C CYS A 145 -1.01 5.60 -5.92
N LEU A 146 -1.02 4.39 -6.50
CA LEU A 146 -2.04 3.38 -6.24
C LEU A 146 -2.09 2.97 -4.76
N LEU A 147 -0.96 2.54 -4.21
CA LEU A 147 -0.89 2.11 -2.81
C LEU A 147 -1.03 3.30 -1.84
N GLY A 148 -0.58 4.49 -2.24
CA GLY A 148 -0.73 5.72 -1.48
C GLY A 148 -2.19 6.14 -1.31
N MET A 149 -3.03 5.99 -2.34
CA MET A 149 -4.47 6.23 -2.21
C MET A 149 -5.11 5.31 -1.19
N LEU A 150 -4.79 4.01 -1.21
CA LEU A 150 -5.32 3.06 -0.22
C LEU A 150 -4.81 3.38 1.19
N TRP A 151 -3.53 3.71 1.32
CA TRP A 151 -2.94 4.10 2.59
C TRP A 151 -3.59 5.35 3.18
N PHE A 152 -3.88 6.35 2.33
CA PHE A 152 -4.56 7.57 2.76
C PHE A 152 -5.98 7.29 3.29
N PHE A 153 -6.75 6.43 2.60
CA PHE A 153 -8.06 6.02 3.10
C PHE A 153 -7.96 5.21 4.39
N LEU A 154 -6.99 4.32 4.52
CA LEU A 154 -6.76 3.59 5.78
C LEU A 154 -6.47 4.57 6.93
N LEU A 155 -5.57 5.53 6.69
CA LEU A 155 -5.20 6.55 7.66
C LEU A 155 -6.42 7.37 8.09
N THR A 156 -7.15 7.92 7.15
CA THR A 156 -8.26 8.83 7.44
C THR A 156 -9.49 8.12 7.99
N GLN A 157 -9.90 7.00 7.41
CA GLN A 157 -11.12 6.29 7.81
C GLN A 157 -10.92 5.42 9.06
N GLU A 158 -9.81 4.71 9.19
CA GLU A 158 -9.64 3.72 10.27
C GLU A 158 -8.77 4.22 11.44
N LEU A 159 -7.87 5.18 11.22
CA LEU A 159 -6.94 5.63 12.26
C LEU A 159 -7.24 7.02 12.81
N MET A 160 -7.79 7.92 12.00
CA MET A 160 -8.05 9.32 12.36
C MET A 160 -9.54 9.62 12.67
N GLY A 161 -10.39 8.61 12.80
CA GLY A 161 -11.80 8.78 13.16
C GLY A 161 -12.69 9.28 12.02
N GLY A 162 -12.21 9.31 10.77
CA GLY A 162 -13.00 9.75 9.62
C GLY A 162 -14.28 8.94 9.41
N LYS A 163 -14.28 7.68 9.84
CA LYS A 163 -15.45 6.80 9.79
C LYS A 163 -16.63 7.28 10.65
N GLU A 164 -16.34 8.03 11.71
CA GLU A 164 -17.36 8.60 12.61
C GLU A 164 -17.93 9.90 12.02
N LEU A 165 -17.12 10.67 11.29
CA LEU A 165 -17.48 11.97 10.73
C LEU A 165 -18.11 11.83 9.33
N HIS A 166 -17.55 10.98 8.50
CA HIS A 166 -17.95 10.77 7.11
C HIS A 166 -17.68 9.30 6.72
N PRO A 167 -18.58 8.37 7.09
CA PRO A 167 -18.39 6.95 6.83
C PRO A 167 -18.40 6.65 5.34
N LEU A 168 -17.36 5.98 4.86
CA LEU A 168 -17.27 5.46 3.49
C LEU A 168 -17.33 3.94 3.51
N SER A 169 -18.13 3.36 2.61
CA SER A 169 -18.14 1.91 2.43
C SER A 169 -16.87 1.45 1.70
N ASP A 170 -16.47 0.21 1.96
CA ASP A 170 -15.34 -0.41 1.27
C ASP A 170 -15.51 -0.41 -0.24
N ASP A 171 -16.70 -0.76 -0.70
CA ASP A 171 -17.04 -0.79 -2.12
C ASP A 171 -16.88 0.61 -2.75
N THR A 172 -17.30 1.67 -2.04
CA THR A 172 -17.12 3.05 -2.52
C THR A 172 -15.66 3.42 -2.66
N ILE A 173 -14.84 3.09 -1.66
CA ILE A 173 -13.40 3.37 -1.68
C ILE A 173 -12.74 2.60 -2.83
N VAL A 174 -12.95 1.29 -2.89
CA VAL A 174 -12.37 0.41 -3.92
C VAL A 174 -12.76 0.84 -5.33
N ALA A 175 -14.06 1.04 -5.57
CA ALA A 175 -14.55 1.44 -6.89
C ALA A 175 -14.03 2.82 -7.32
N THR A 176 -13.94 3.77 -6.39
CA THR A 176 -13.46 5.12 -6.69
C THR A 176 -11.97 5.13 -6.98
N VAL A 177 -11.16 4.47 -6.14
CA VAL A 177 -9.71 4.35 -6.36
C VAL A 177 -9.42 3.64 -7.68
N ALA A 178 -10.11 2.52 -7.97
CA ALA A 178 -9.94 1.78 -9.21
C ALA A 178 -10.27 2.64 -10.44
N ARG A 179 -11.39 3.34 -10.42
CA ARG A 179 -11.81 4.23 -11.49
C ARG A 179 -10.80 5.36 -11.70
N MET A 180 -10.46 6.11 -10.65
CA MET A 180 -9.52 7.22 -10.75
C MET A 180 -8.15 6.78 -11.27
N PHE A 181 -7.67 5.63 -10.81
CA PHE A 181 -6.40 5.11 -11.27
C PHE A 181 -6.47 4.66 -12.74
N LEU A 182 -7.49 3.91 -13.12
CA LEU A 182 -7.67 3.42 -14.50
C LEU A 182 -7.89 4.57 -15.48
N ASP A 183 -8.73 5.53 -15.16
CA ASP A 183 -8.97 6.69 -16.04
C ASP A 183 -7.69 7.52 -16.23
N GLY A 184 -6.88 7.68 -15.18
CA GLY A 184 -5.58 8.33 -15.25
C GLY A 184 -4.51 7.53 -16.01
N ALA A 185 -4.56 6.21 -15.96
CA ALA A 185 -3.60 5.30 -16.56
C ALA A 185 -4.04 4.76 -17.95
N ALA A 186 -5.31 4.93 -18.34
CA ALA A 186 -5.83 4.48 -19.63
C ALA A 186 -5.20 5.25 -20.81
N ILE A 187 -5.06 4.55 -21.92
CA ILE A 187 -4.63 5.17 -23.19
C ILE A 187 -5.84 5.89 -23.76
N ASP A 188 -5.75 7.21 -23.87
CA ASP A 188 -6.75 8.03 -24.55
C ASP A 188 -6.59 7.87 -26.08
N LYS A 189 -7.38 6.98 -26.67
CA LYS A 189 -7.41 6.76 -28.12
C LYS A 189 -7.76 8.02 -28.92
N LYS A 190 -8.39 9.02 -28.31
CA LYS A 190 -8.74 10.29 -28.98
C LYS A 190 -7.56 11.26 -29.07
N ARG A 191 -6.55 11.14 -28.20
CA ARG A 191 -5.37 12.01 -28.24
C ARG A 191 -4.28 11.54 -29.20
N SER A 192 -4.38 10.32 -29.71
CA SER A 192 -3.39 9.71 -30.62
C SER A 192 -3.60 10.04 -32.10
N GLN A 193 -4.67 10.75 -32.47
CA GLN A 193 -4.82 11.24 -33.84
C GLN A 193 -3.97 12.51 -33.98
N PRO A 194 -2.98 12.54 -34.90
CA PRO A 194 -2.29 13.77 -35.22
C PRO A 194 -3.32 14.78 -35.72
N ARG A 195 -3.32 16.00 -35.16
CA ARG A 195 -4.08 17.11 -35.71
C ARG A 195 -3.63 17.26 -37.14
N THR A 196 -4.43 16.75 -38.08
CA THR A 196 -4.26 17.06 -39.50
C THR A 196 -4.43 18.57 -39.62
N GLY A 197 -3.30 19.22 -39.89
CA GLY A 197 -3.23 20.66 -40.08
C GLY A 197 -4.24 21.10 -41.12
N SER A 198 -5.19 21.89 -40.72
CA SER A 198 -6.02 22.69 -41.62
C SER A 198 -5.08 23.60 -42.39
N GLY A 199 -4.92 23.27 -43.66
CA GLY A 199 -4.10 24.07 -44.61
C GLY A 199 -4.53 25.51 -44.59
N CYS A 200 -3.57 26.37 -44.31
CA CYS A 200 -3.67 27.81 -44.51
C CYS A 200 -3.71 28.07 -46.04
N GLY A 201 -4.92 28.21 -46.58
CA GLY A 201 -5.11 28.71 -47.94
C GLY A 201 -4.64 30.18 -48.00
N ARG A 202 -3.57 30.44 -48.72
CA ARG A 202 -3.19 31.81 -49.13
C ARG A 202 -4.24 32.33 -50.10
N PRO A 203 -4.81 33.51 -49.92
CA PRO A 203 -5.50 34.21 -50.99
C PRO A 203 -4.43 34.82 -51.89
N GLN A 204 -4.43 34.39 -53.17
CA GLN A 204 -3.78 35.17 -54.24
C GLN A 204 -4.67 36.37 -54.53
N GLY A 205 -4.13 37.56 -54.28
CA GLY A 205 -4.73 38.82 -54.67
C GLY A 205 -4.39 39.19 -56.12
N ALA A 206 -5.30 39.80 -56.74
CA ALA A 206 -5.14 40.68 -57.92
C ALA A 206 -4.78 42.10 -57.47
#